data_d791b174eaef1cb44c9edfe6e884a711
#
_entry.id   d791b174eaef1cb44c9edfe6e884a711
#
_cell.length_a   1.000
_cell.length_b   1.000
_cell.length_c   1.000
_cell.angle_alpha   90.00
_cell.angle_beta   90.00
_cell.angle_gamma   90.00
#
_symmetry.space_group_name_H-M   'P 1'
#
loop_
_entity.id
_entity.type
_entity.pdbx_description
1 polymer ?
#
loop_
_entity_poly.entity_id
_entity_poly.type
_entity_poly.pdbx_seq_one_letter_code
_entity_poly.pdbx_strand_id
1 'polypeptide(L)'
;TEVELYAFLRKEYIENKKYGYELLNDTKLYEENPGTASYPDAFEFERKKIKIDYNKNYELTSIILFFFIFSFVGWLWEVALYLFRDGILVNRGTLYGPWLPIYGTGCTLIVLLTKFKKFRKMLKNPFLTFGVVMFLCSAIEYATSWYIEVTTGIRYWDYTGVFLNINGRICLECSLFFGLGGVLCVYIVAPFLERNLQRLTNKLKISINRQKG
;
A
#
# COMPACT_ATOMS: atom_id res chain seq x y z
N THR A 1 -9.03 -35.34 -25.90
CA THR A 1 -9.23 -36.20 -24.69
C THR A 1 -8.74 -35.47 -23.45
N GLU A 2 -9.22 -35.86 -22.25
CA GLU A 2 -8.80 -35.25 -20.97
C GLU A 2 -7.27 -35.31 -20.77
N VAL A 3 -6.65 -36.35 -21.27
CA VAL A 3 -5.18 -36.54 -21.23
C VAL A 3 -4.45 -35.48 -22.06
N GLU A 4 -4.98 -35.10 -23.21
CA GLU A 4 -4.40 -34.07 -24.07
C GLU A 4 -4.57 -32.67 -23.45
N LEU A 5 -5.71 -32.40 -22.82
CA LEU A 5 -5.94 -31.16 -22.08
C LEU A 5 -4.98 -31.04 -20.88
N TYR A 6 -4.78 -32.14 -20.17
CA TYR A 6 -3.85 -32.16 -19.03
C TYR A 6 -2.40 -31.98 -19.49
N ALA A 7 -2.01 -32.61 -20.59
CA ALA A 7 -0.67 -32.44 -21.15
C ALA A 7 -0.45 -31.02 -21.67
N PHE A 8 -1.47 -30.39 -22.24
CA PHE A 8 -1.45 -29.00 -22.68
C PHE A 8 -1.30 -28.04 -21.48
N LEU A 9 -2.13 -28.19 -20.45
CA LEU A 9 -2.06 -27.35 -19.22
C LEU A 9 -0.74 -27.53 -18.51
N ARG A 10 -0.18 -28.74 -18.48
CA ARG A 10 1.14 -29.00 -17.91
C ARG A 10 2.26 -28.32 -18.69
N LYS A 11 2.19 -28.32 -20.02
CA LYS A 11 3.17 -27.66 -20.88
C LYS A 11 3.14 -26.15 -20.67
N GLU A 12 1.95 -25.57 -20.66
CA GLU A 12 1.74 -24.14 -20.43
C GLU A 12 2.19 -23.71 -19.04
N TYR A 13 1.97 -24.55 -18.03
CA TYR A 13 2.47 -24.32 -16.67
C TYR A 13 4.00 -24.35 -16.60
N ILE A 14 4.66 -25.29 -17.25
CA ILE A 14 6.14 -25.38 -17.27
C ILE A 14 6.74 -24.19 -17.98
N GLU A 15 6.12 -23.73 -19.06
CA GLU A 15 6.55 -22.55 -19.81
C GLU A 15 6.29 -21.25 -19.05
N ASN A 16 5.22 -21.20 -18.25
CA ASN A 16 4.82 -20.02 -17.47
C ASN A 16 5.23 -20.06 -16.00
N LYS A 17 6.40 -20.61 -15.64
CA LYS A 17 6.97 -20.59 -14.28
C LYS A 17 6.95 -19.23 -13.56
N LYS A 18 6.51 -18.19 -14.27
CA LYS A 18 6.41 -16.80 -13.83
C LYS A 18 5.33 -16.57 -12.76
N TYR A 19 4.38 -17.48 -12.60
CA TYR A 19 3.22 -17.28 -11.71
C TYR A 19 3.29 -18.00 -10.37
N GLY A 20 4.38 -18.72 -10.08
CA GLY A 20 4.63 -19.26 -8.73
C GLY A 20 3.71 -20.39 -8.30
N TYR A 21 3.14 -21.11 -9.23
CA TYR A 21 2.41 -22.35 -8.95
C TYR A 21 3.43 -23.50 -8.86
N GLU A 22 3.56 -24.12 -7.72
CA GLU A 22 4.21 -25.43 -7.61
C GLU A 22 3.19 -26.47 -8.09
N LEU A 23 3.54 -27.18 -9.17
CA LEU A 23 2.84 -28.39 -9.55
C LEU A 23 2.96 -29.37 -8.41
N LEU A 24 1.83 -29.85 -7.91
CA LEU A 24 1.79 -30.99 -7.03
C LEU A 24 2.59 -32.13 -7.66
N ASN A 25 3.47 -32.73 -6.87
CA ASN A 25 4.35 -33.85 -7.26
C ASN A 25 3.60 -35.15 -7.62
N ASP A 26 2.32 -35.07 -7.90
CA ASP A 26 1.44 -36.22 -8.11
C ASP A 26 1.36 -36.72 -9.57
N THR A 27 2.22 -36.21 -10.45
CA THR A 27 2.28 -36.74 -11.81
C THR A 27 2.67 -38.24 -11.85
N LYS A 28 3.43 -38.72 -10.85
CA LYS A 28 3.76 -40.14 -10.74
C LYS A 28 2.55 -41.01 -10.40
N LEU A 29 1.70 -40.56 -9.49
CA LEU A 29 0.47 -41.26 -9.10
C LEU A 29 -0.52 -41.38 -10.28
N TYR A 30 -0.57 -40.37 -11.15
CA TYR A 30 -1.42 -40.39 -12.35
C TYR A 30 -0.86 -41.30 -13.45
N GLU A 31 0.47 -41.37 -13.59
CA GLU A 31 1.14 -42.29 -14.53
C GLU A 31 0.98 -43.75 -14.08
N GLU A 32 0.95 -44.04 -12.76
CA GLU A 32 0.76 -45.38 -12.22
C GLU A 32 -0.72 -45.84 -12.19
N ASN A 33 -1.69 -44.91 -12.13
CA ASN A 33 -3.12 -45.21 -12.01
C ASN A 33 -4.00 -44.32 -12.90
N PRO A 34 -3.96 -44.41 -14.20
CA PRO A 34 -4.62 -43.47 -15.13
C PRO A 34 -6.15 -43.58 -15.16
N GLY A 35 -6.82 -44.12 -14.20
CA GLY A 35 -8.27 -44.24 -14.14
C GLY A 35 -8.87 -43.99 -12.76
N THR A 36 -8.03 -43.80 -11.77
CA THR A 36 -8.48 -43.66 -10.37
C THR A 36 -8.22 -42.28 -9.77
N ALA A 37 -7.57 -41.39 -10.49
CA ALA A 37 -7.40 -40.03 -10.05
C ALA A 37 -8.76 -39.33 -10.06
N SER A 38 -9.41 -39.27 -8.90
CA SER A 38 -10.34 -38.17 -8.64
C SER A 38 -9.58 -36.87 -8.93
N TYR A 39 -10.22 -35.95 -9.67
CA TYR A 39 -9.68 -34.61 -9.89
C TYR A 39 -8.96 -34.17 -8.65
N PRO A 40 -7.65 -33.77 -8.69
CA PRO A 40 -7.00 -33.20 -7.52
C PRO A 40 -7.95 -32.11 -7.04
N ASP A 41 -8.42 -32.28 -5.80
CA ASP A 41 -9.36 -31.35 -5.19
C ASP A 41 -8.91 -29.95 -5.55
N ALA A 42 -9.72 -29.29 -6.31
CA ALA A 42 -9.47 -28.07 -7.04
C ALA A 42 -8.44 -27.24 -6.31
N PHE A 43 -7.28 -27.03 -6.95
CA PHE A 43 -6.37 -25.95 -6.65
C PHE A 43 -6.45 -25.56 -5.19
N GLU A 44 -5.79 -26.29 -4.30
CA GLU A 44 -5.44 -25.75 -3.01
C GLU A 44 -4.58 -24.54 -3.30
N PHE A 45 -5.23 -23.41 -3.46
CA PHE A 45 -4.61 -22.11 -3.41
C PHE A 45 -3.95 -22.08 -2.04
N GLU A 46 -2.74 -22.58 -1.93
CA GLU A 46 -1.88 -22.18 -0.83
C GLU A 46 -1.85 -20.66 -0.93
N ARG A 47 -2.79 -20.05 -0.22
CA ARG A 47 -2.70 -18.63 0.07
C ARG A 47 -1.37 -18.49 0.77
N LYS A 48 -0.31 -18.23 0.01
CA LYS A 48 0.97 -17.80 0.56
C LYS A 48 0.59 -16.69 1.51
N LYS A 49 0.45 -17.05 2.80
CA LYS A 49 0.18 -16.05 3.86
C LYS A 49 1.23 -15.00 3.62
N ILE A 50 0.81 -13.82 3.19
CA ILE A 50 1.71 -12.71 2.96
C ILE A 50 2.32 -12.46 4.33
N LYS A 51 3.50 -13.01 4.59
CA LYS A 51 4.25 -12.73 5.81
C LYS A 51 4.66 -11.28 5.70
N ILE A 52 3.92 -10.43 6.38
CA ILE A 52 4.26 -9.03 6.50
C ILE A 52 5.52 -8.97 7.34
N ASP A 53 6.62 -8.57 6.73
CA ASP A 53 7.88 -8.42 7.43
C ASP A 53 7.90 -7.07 8.14
N TYR A 54 7.47 -7.07 9.39
CA TYR A 54 7.48 -5.89 10.27
C TYR A 54 8.90 -5.41 10.62
N ASN A 55 9.93 -6.19 10.31
CA ASN A 55 11.32 -5.86 10.60
C ASN A 55 12.03 -5.18 9.42
N LYS A 56 11.32 -4.96 8.32
CA LYS A 56 11.91 -4.39 7.13
C LYS A 56 12.34 -2.94 7.40
N ASN A 57 13.62 -2.66 7.16
CA ASN A 57 14.14 -1.30 7.16
C ASN A 57 13.98 -0.74 5.74
N TYR A 58 13.30 0.38 5.63
CA TYR A 58 13.16 1.11 4.38
C TYR A 58 14.40 1.95 4.11
N GLU A 59 14.92 1.91 2.88
CA GLU A 59 16.02 2.75 2.44
C GLU A 59 15.59 4.22 2.36
N LEU A 60 16.55 5.14 2.49
CA LEU A 60 16.25 6.58 2.39
C LEU A 60 15.62 6.95 1.05
N THR A 61 16.11 6.35 -0.04
CA THR A 61 15.57 6.55 -1.40
C THR A 61 14.11 6.13 -1.47
N SER A 62 13.75 4.98 -0.87
CA SER A 62 12.35 4.52 -0.81
C SER A 62 11.47 5.49 -0.02
N ILE A 63 11.98 6.03 1.08
CA ILE A 63 11.25 7.00 1.91
C ILE A 63 10.96 8.29 1.14
N ILE A 64 11.94 8.81 0.40
CA ILE A 64 11.76 10.00 -0.46
C ILE A 64 10.74 9.72 -1.55
N LEU A 65 10.82 8.56 -2.22
CA LEU A 65 9.84 8.17 -3.24
C LEU A 65 8.43 8.00 -2.66
N PHE A 66 8.30 7.46 -1.46
CA PHE A 66 7.02 7.34 -0.77
C PHE A 66 6.38 8.71 -0.54
N PHE A 67 7.17 9.71 -0.12
CA PHE A 67 6.66 11.07 0.03
C PHE A 67 5.99 11.57 -1.25
N PHE A 68 6.65 11.45 -2.39
CA PHE A 68 6.08 11.90 -3.68
C PHE A 68 4.90 11.03 -4.12
N ILE A 69 5.00 9.71 -4.02
CA ILE A 69 3.91 8.79 -4.40
C ILE A 69 2.66 9.08 -3.58
N PHE A 70 2.78 9.20 -2.26
CA PHE A 70 1.62 9.45 -1.40
C PHE A 70 1.09 10.87 -1.54
N SER A 71 1.93 11.87 -1.83
CA SER A 71 1.48 13.22 -2.14
C SER A 71 0.64 13.26 -3.42
N PHE A 72 1.04 12.49 -4.44
CA PHE A 72 0.29 12.36 -5.69
C PHE A 72 -1.02 11.56 -5.48
N VAL A 73 -0.96 10.44 -4.80
CA VAL A 73 -2.16 9.64 -4.50
C VAL A 73 -3.16 10.42 -3.66
N GLY A 74 -2.69 11.19 -2.68
CA GLY A 74 -3.53 12.08 -1.88
C GLY A 74 -4.20 13.17 -2.71
N TRP A 75 -3.47 13.75 -3.64
CA TRP A 75 -4.05 14.70 -4.59
C TRP A 75 -5.13 14.06 -5.46
N LEU A 76 -4.84 12.89 -6.03
CA LEU A 76 -5.80 12.14 -6.84
C LEU A 76 -7.07 11.80 -6.05
N TRP A 77 -6.91 11.40 -4.80
CA TRP A 77 -8.01 11.12 -3.88
C TRP A 77 -8.90 12.34 -3.65
N GLU A 78 -8.30 13.50 -3.34
CA GLU A 78 -9.05 14.75 -3.14
C GLU A 78 -9.80 15.18 -4.40
N VAL A 79 -9.15 15.13 -5.57
CA VAL A 79 -9.79 15.46 -6.85
C VAL A 79 -10.97 14.52 -7.11
N ALA A 80 -10.80 13.22 -6.86
CA ALA A 80 -11.87 12.25 -7.03
C ALA A 80 -13.03 12.51 -6.06
N LEU A 81 -12.77 12.79 -4.79
CA LEU A 81 -13.80 13.11 -3.81
C LEU A 81 -14.63 14.33 -4.23
N TYR A 82 -13.99 15.41 -4.67
CA TYR A 82 -14.71 16.60 -5.14
C TYR A 82 -15.53 16.33 -6.40
N LEU A 83 -14.97 15.54 -7.33
CA LEU A 83 -15.69 15.13 -8.53
C LEU A 83 -16.95 14.32 -8.20
N PHE A 84 -16.85 13.38 -7.26
CA PHE A 84 -18.01 12.54 -6.87
C PHE A 84 -19.03 13.28 -6.02
N ARG A 85 -18.58 14.16 -5.11
CA ARG A 85 -19.46 14.87 -4.20
C ARG A 85 -20.13 16.08 -4.85
N ASP A 86 -19.36 16.88 -5.56
CA ASP A 86 -19.79 18.21 -6.04
C ASP A 86 -19.94 18.24 -7.58
N GLY A 87 -19.56 17.17 -8.30
CA GLY A 87 -19.60 17.11 -9.76
C GLY A 87 -18.60 18.04 -10.46
N ILE A 88 -17.64 18.59 -9.71
CA ILE A 88 -16.69 19.59 -10.19
C ILE A 88 -15.27 19.06 -10.10
N LEU A 89 -14.51 19.21 -11.18
CA LEU A 89 -13.09 18.89 -11.20
C LEU A 89 -12.28 20.08 -10.68
N VAL A 90 -11.83 19.98 -9.41
CA VAL A 90 -11.07 21.04 -8.74
C VAL A 90 -9.62 20.57 -8.56
N ASN A 91 -8.66 21.39 -9.00
CA ASN A 91 -7.26 21.12 -8.68
C ASN A 91 -6.98 21.48 -7.21
N ARG A 92 -6.80 20.48 -6.37
CA ARG A 92 -6.54 20.63 -4.92
C ARG A 92 -5.04 20.69 -4.59
N GLY A 93 -4.16 20.68 -5.60
CA GLY A 93 -2.71 20.74 -5.38
C GLY A 93 -2.30 22.03 -4.67
N THR A 94 -1.47 21.92 -3.63
CA THR A 94 -0.93 23.07 -2.87
C THR A 94 0.42 23.53 -3.37
N LEU A 95 1.08 22.73 -4.21
CA LEU A 95 2.33 23.06 -4.90
C LEU A 95 2.09 23.17 -6.41
N TYR A 96 3.08 23.67 -7.14
CA TYR A 96 3.07 23.59 -8.61
C TYR A 96 2.97 22.14 -9.05
N GLY A 97 1.79 21.70 -9.48
CA GLY A 97 1.51 20.34 -9.93
C GLY A 97 0.55 19.55 -9.03
N PRO A 98 0.36 18.27 -9.32
CA PRO A 98 -0.61 17.39 -8.68
C PRO A 98 -0.07 16.81 -7.36
N TRP A 99 0.20 17.67 -6.38
CA TRP A 99 0.83 17.25 -5.13
C TRP A 99 0.08 17.79 -3.91
N LEU A 100 -0.17 16.90 -2.95
CA LEU A 100 -0.62 17.24 -1.60
C LEU A 100 0.39 16.73 -0.55
N PRO A 101 1.36 17.57 -0.16
CA PRO A 101 2.46 17.18 0.74
C PRO A 101 1.99 16.64 2.10
N ILE A 102 0.81 17.05 2.57
CA ILE A 102 0.26 16.58 3.85
C ILE A 102 0.10 15.06 3.87
N TYR A 103 -0.38 14.45 2.77
CA TYR A 103 -0.51 13.00 2.63
C TYR A 103 0.85 12.32 2.56
N GLY A 104 1.77 12.87 1.77
CA GLY A 104 3.15 12.39 1.68
C GLY A 104 3.86 12.43 3.02
N THR A 105 3.74 13.54 3.75
CA THR A 105 4.33 13.71 5.08
C THR A 105 3.74 12.71 6.07
N GLY A 106 2.41 12.59 6.15
CA GLY A 106 1.73 11.66 7.05
C GLY A 106 2.18 10.21 6.83
N CYS A 107 2.09 9.72 5.59
CA CYS A 107 2.50 8.36 5.26
C CYS A 107 4.00 8.11 5.48
N THR A 108 4.85 9.07 5.11
CA THR A 108 6.31 8.96 5.32
C THR A 108 6.65 8.91 6.80
N LEU A 109 6.04 9.73 7.64
CA LEU A 109 6.24 9.71 9.09
C LEU A 109 5.80 8.36 9.69
N ILE A 110 4.67 7.82 9.28
CA ILE A 110 4.20 6.50 9.72
C ILE A 110 5.24 5.43 9.37
N VAL A 111 5.77 5.45 8.14
CA VAL A 111 6.81 4.51 7.71
C VAL A 111 8.11 4.71 8.50
N LEU A 112 8.51 5.93 8.78
CA LEU A 112 9.68 6.23 9.62
C LEU A 112 9.51 5.73 11.06
N LEU A 113 8.31 5.81 11.63
CA LEU A 113 8.01 5.28 12.95
C LEU A 113 8.24 3.77 13.04
N THR A 114 8.12 3.03 11.93
CA THR A 114 8.45 1.60 11.91
C THR A 114 9.91 1.29 12.21
N LYS A 115 10.82 2.26 12.15
CA LYS A 115 12.22 2.09 12.55
C LYS A 115 12.39 1.93 14.07
N PHE A 116 11.46 2.43 14.86
CA PHE A 116 11.52 2.33 16.32
C PHE A 116 11.01 0.96 16.81
N LYS A 117 11.80 0.27 17.64
CA LYS A 117 11.47 -1.06 18.17
C LYS A 117 10.11 -1.08 18.89
N LYS A 118 9.81 -0.02 19.65
CA LYS A 118 8.55 0.12 20.40
C LYS A 118 7.33 0.16 19.43
N PHE A 119 7.43 0.95 18.37
CA PHE A 119 6.38 1.06 17.36
C PHE A 119 6.20 -0.25 16.58
N ARG A 120 7.31 -0.91 16.19
CA ARG A 120 7.29 -2.25 15.58
C ARG A 120 6.52 -3.28 16.41
N LYS A 121 6.67 -3.25 17.73
CA LYS A 121 5.91 -4.15 18.62
C LYS A 121 4.41 -3.88 18.53
N MET A 122 4.02 -2.63 18.36
CA MET A 122 2.60 -2.22 18.20
C MET A 122 2.01 -2.70 16.88
N LEU A 123 2.81 -2.74 15.80
CA LEU A 123 2.38 -3.22 14.49
C LEU A 123 1.90 -4.70 14.46
N LYS A 124 2.11 -5.45 15.54
CA LYS A 124 1.54 -6.79 15.67
C LYS A 124 0.04 -6.76 15.91
N ASN A 125 -0.50 -5.64 16.38
CA ASN A 125 -1.92 -5.45 16.62
C ASN A 125 -2.47 -4.36 15.67
N PRO A 126 -3.28 -4.74 14.66
CA PRO A 126 -3.85 -3.79 13.71
C PRO A 126 -4.73 -2.72 14.35
N PHE A 127 -5.48 -3.06 15.40
CA PHE A 127 -6.35 -2.10 16.10
C PHE A 127 -5.53 -1.05 16.85
N LEU A 128 -4.42 -1.46 17.47
CA LEU A 128 -3.53 -0.51 18.12
C LEU A 128 -2.83 0.39 17.11
N THR A 129 -2.42 -0.18 15.97
CA THR A 129 -1.85 0.57 14.85
C THR A 129 -2.85 1.59 14.33
N PHE A 130 -4.11 1.18 14.11
CA PHE A 130 -5.19 2.06 13.70
C PHE A 130 -5.34 3.26 14.66
N GLY A 131 -5.48 3.01 15.95
CA GLY A 131 -5.66 4.07 16.95
C GLY A 131 -4.49 5.05 17.01
N VAL A 132 -3.26 4.55 16.97
CA VAL A 132 -2.06 5.39 17.01
C VAL A 132 -1.92 6.21 15.73
N VAL A 133 -2.14 5.61 14.57
CA VAL A 133 -2.07 6.34 13.28
C VAL A 133 -3.18 7.38 13.19
N MET A 134 -4.40 7.03 13.57
CA MET A 134 -5.53 7.93 13.65
C MET A 134 -5.17 9.17 14.49
N PHE A 135 -4.65 8.97 15.69
CA PHE A 135 -4.27 10.06 16.58
C PHE A 135 -3.14 10.92 15.99
N LEU A 136 -2.08 10.31 15.48
CA LEU A 136 -0.94 11.04 14.92
C LEU A 136 -1.32 11.85 13.67
N CYS A 137 -2.09 11.27 12.76
CA CYS A 137 -2.53 11.99 11.56
C CYS A 137 -3.48 13.13 11.90
N SER A 138 -4.41 12.93 12.84
CA SER A 138 -5.29 14.01 13.32
C SER A 138 -4.52 15.13 14.01
N ALA A 139 -3.48 14.81 14.76
CA ALA A 139 -2.61 15.83 15.38
C ALA A 139 -1.83 16.63 14.32
N ILE A 140 -1.33 15.97 13.28
CA ILE A 140 -0.65 16.63 12.15
C ILE A 140 -1.63 17.52 11.39
N GLU A 141 -2.84 17.02 11.09
CA GLU A 141 -3.88 17.78 10.40
C GLU A 141 -4.28 19.03 11.19
N TYR A 142 -4.50 18.88 12.50
CA TYR A 142 -4.81 19.99 13.37
C TYR A 142 -3.69 21.05 13.38
N ALA A 143 -2.44 20.60 13.57
CA ALA A 143 -1.28 21.50 13.60
C ALA A 143 -1.07 22.20 12.26
N THR A 144 -1.25 21.51 11.16
CA THR A 144 -1.14 22.07 9.80
C THR A 144 -2.22 23.11 9.56
N SER A 145 -3.48 22.81 9.90
CA SER A 145 -4.60 23.75 9.76
C SER A 145 -4.37 25.01 10.60
N TRP A 146 -3.92 24.83 11.84
CA TRP A 146 -3.60 25.95 12.73
C TRP A 146 -2.45 26.81 12.17
N TYR A 147 -1.36 26.18 11.76
CA TYR A 147 -0.20 26.87 11.20
C TYR A 147 -0.56 27.68 9.93
N ILE A 148 -1.27 27.07 9.01
CA ILE A 148 -1.68 27.74 7.77
C ILE A 148 -2.58 28.93 8.08
N GLU A 149 -3.57 28.79 8.94
CA GLU A 149 -4.48 29.88 9.28
C GLU A 149 -3.73 31.04 9.98
N VAL A 150 -2.81 30.75 10.88
CA VAL A 150 -2.01 31.79 11.57
C VAL A 150 -1.07 32.50 10.60
N THR A 151 -0.49 31.81 9.63
CA THR A 151 0.51 32.41 8.72
C THR A 151 -0.11 33.08 7.50
N THR A 152 -1.24 32.59 7.01
CA THR A 152 -1.85 33.08 5.76
C THR A 152 -3.18 33.80 5.97
N GLY A 153 -3.77 33.69 7.16
CA GLY A 153 -5.13 34.18 7.44
C GLY A 153 -6.24 33.37 6.76
N ILE A 154 -5.90 32.28 6.07
CA ILE A 154 -6.85 31.49 5.26
C ILE A 154 -6.99 30.10 5.87
N ARG A 155 -8.23 29.68 6.08
CA ARG A 155 -8.55 28.29 6.47
C ARG A 155 -8.77 27.47 5.20
N TYR A 156 -7.88 26.51 4.93
CA TYR A 156 -7.96 25.65 3.73
C TYR A 156 -9.09 24.63 3.77
N TRP A 157 -9.51 24.20 4.98
CA TRP A 157 -10.68 23.35 5.22
C TRP A 157 -11.34 23.74 6.54
N ASP A 158 -12.62 23.51 6.62
CA ASP A 158 -13.41 23.79 7.80
C ASP A 158 -14.45 22.69 8.04
N TYR A 159 -14.31 22.01 9.17
CA TYR A 159 -15.24 20.97 9.63
C TYR A 159 -16.24 21.48 10.67
N THR A 160 -16.43 22.79 10.77
CA THR A 160 -17.45 23.39 11.64
C THR A 160 -18.81 22.84 11.25
N GLY A 161 -19.54 22.29 12.24
CA GLY A 161 -20.82 21.60 11.99
C GLY A 161 -20.73 20.11 11.68
N VAL A 162 -19.56 19.56 11.42
CA VAL A 162 -19.36 18.11 11.29
C VAL A 162 -19.31 17.45 12.66
N PHE A 163 -19.84 16.24 12.78
CA PHE A 163 -19.92 15.51 14.05
C PHE A 163 -18.54 15.30 14.69
N LEU A 164 -18.46 15.59 15.99
CA LEU A 164 -17.22 15.51 16.77
C LEU A 164 -16.02 16.22 16.12
N ASN A 165 -16.23 17.45 15.65
CA ASN A 165 -15.12 18.29 15.22
C ASN A 165 -14.42 18.96 16.42
N ILE A 166 -13.13 19.27 16.27
CA ILE A 166 -12.35 20.04 17.22
C ILE A 166 -11.91 21.34 16.54
N ASN A 167 -12.49 22.45 16.95
CA ASN A 167 -12.24 23.80 16.41
C ASN A 167 -12.42 23.91 14.89
N GLY A 168 -13.25 23.04 14.28
CA GLY A 168 -13.41 22.96 12.82
C GLY A 168 -12.16 22.47 12.06
N ARG A 169 -11.08 22.05 12.75
CA ARG A 169 -9.80 21.69 12.13
C ARG A 169 -9.65 20.22 11.85
N ILE A 170 -10.25 19.39 12.69
CA ILE A 170 -10.33 17.93 12.53
C ILE A 170 -11.73 17.46 12.90
N CYS A 171 -12.14 16.30 12.39
CA CYS A 171 -13.40 15.65 12.74
C CYS A 171 -13.22 14.14 12.88
N LEU A 172 -14.17 13.49 13.55
CA LEU A 172 -14.11 12.05 13.79
C LEU A 172 -14.06 11.25 12.50
N GLU A 173 -14.89 11.61 11.53
CA GLU A 173 -14.97 10.92 10.24
C GLU A 173 -13.62 10.91 9.51
N CYS A 174 -12.99 12.08 9.36
CA CYS A 174 -11.68 12.19 8.74
C CYS A 174 -10.61 11.44 9.52
N SER A 175 -10.66 11.51 10.87
CA SER A 175 -9.72 10.78 11.74
C SER A 175 -9.82 9.26 11.55
N LEU A 176 -11.03 8.72 11.41
CA LEU A 176 -11.25 7.29 11.12
C LEU A 176 -10.68 6.90 9.75
N PHE A 177 -10.88 7.72 8.73
CA PHE A 177 -10.29 7.49 7.41
C PHE A 177 -8.75 7.51 7.45
N PHE A 178 -8.14 8.41 8.22
CA PHE A 178 -6.69 8.41 8.42
C PHE A 178 -6.19 7.13 9.11
N GLY A 179 -6.92 6.65 10.12
CA GLY A 179 -6.60 5.38 10.77
C GLY A 179 -6.62 4.20 9.79
N LEU A 180 -7.67 4.10 8.97
CA LEU A 180 -7.79 3.07 7.93
C LEU A 180 -6.70 3.19 6.86
N GLY A 181 -6.50 4.40 6.33
CA GLY A 181 -5.47 4.68 5.34
C GLY A 181 -4.07 4.34 5.85
N GLY A 182 -3.79 4.64 7.11
CA GLY A 182 -2.52 4.30 7.73
C GLY A 182 -2.30 2.80 7.93
N VAL A 183 -3.33 2.07 8.31
CA VAL A 183 -3.28 0.60 8.38
C VAL A 183 -3.00 0.03 6.99
N LEU A 184 -3.71 0.46 5.96
CA LEU A 184 -3.46 0.05 4.58
C LEU A 184 -2.03 0.42 4.13
N CYS A 185 -1.58 1.63 4.46
CA CYS A 185 -0.22 2.09 4.15
C CYS A 185 0.83 1.15 4.76
N VAL A 186 0.77 0.89 6.05
CA VAL A 186 1.79 0.11 6.78
C VAL A 186 1.81 -1.35 6.37
N TYR A 187 0.64 -1.98 6.25
CA TYR A 187 0.55 -3.42 6.07
C TYR A 187 0.55 -3.86 4.61
N ILE A 188 0.13 -3.00 3.70
CA ILE A 188 -0.07 -3.37 2.29
C ILE A 188 0.77 -2.50 1.37
N VAL A 189 0.55 -1.17 1.38
CA VAL A 189 1.06 -0.29 0.33
C VAL A 189 2.57 -0.10 0.44
N ALA A 190 3.10 0.25 1.61
CA ALA A 190 4.53 0.48 1.79
C ALA A 190 5.37 -0.80 1.55
N PRO A 191 5.01 -2.00 2.07
CA PRO A 191 5.73 -3.24 1.73
C PRO A 191 5.63 -3.62 0.25
N PHE A 192 4.51 -3.34 -0.40
CA PHE A 192 4.33 -3.60 -1.83
C PHE A 192 5.21 -2.69 -2.69
N LEU A 193 5.18 -1.38 -2.43
CA LEU A 193 6.00 -0.40 -3.13
C LEU A 193 7.50 -0.70 -2.94
N GLU A 194 7.93 -0.97 -1.72
CA GLU A 194 9.31 -1.29 -1.42
C GLU A 194 9.81 -2.52 -2.20
N ARG A 195 9.02 -3.59 -2.25
CA ARG A 195 9.36 -4.78 -3.04
C ARG A 195 9.55 -4.46 -4.52
N ASN A 196 8.66 -3.64 -5.07
CA ASN A 196 8.72 -3.26 -6.48
C ASN A 196 9.92 -2.33 -6.76
N LEU A 197 10.21 -1.38 -5.88
CA LEU A 197 11.38 -0.51 -5.98
C LEU A 197 12.69 -1.31 -5.94
N GLN A 198 12.82 -2.25 -5.01
CA GLN A 198 13.99 -3.13 -4.94
C GLN A 198 14.16 -3.99 -6.20
N ARG A 199 13.05 -4.50 -6.76
CA ARG A 199 13.09 -5.25 -8.03
C ARG A 199 13.56 -4.37 -9.19
N LEU A 200 13.08 -3.13 -9.29
CA LEU A 200 13.49 -2.17 -10.30
C LEU A 200 14.97 -1.81 -10.15
N THR A 201 15.40 -1.47 -8.94
CA THR A 201 16.80 -1.13 -8.65
C THR A 201 17.75 -2.28 -9.01
N ASN A 202 17.39 -3.51 -8.66
CA ASN A 202 18.21 -4.68 -9.00
C ASN A 202 18.27 -4.92 -10.52
N LYS A 203 17.14 -4.75 -11.24
CA LYS A 203 17.15 -4.85 -12.71
C LYS A 203 18.04 -3.79 -13.37
N LEU A 204 17.98 -2.55 -12.89
CA LEU A 204 18.80 -1.46 -13.38
C LEU A 204 20.30 -1.71 -13.11
N LYS A 205 20.66 -2.16 -11.91
CA LYS A 205 22.06 -2.52 -11.57
C LYS A 205 22.59 -3.62 -12.50
N ILE A 206 21.80 -4.66 -12.78
CA ILE A 206 22.18 -5.74 -13.69
C ILE A 206 22.36 -5.20 -15.11
N SER A 207 21.45 -4.34 -15.58
CA SER A 207 21.54 -3.73 -16.92
C SER A 207 22.80 -2.86 -17.08
N ILE A 208 23.09 -2.02 -16.09
CA ILE A 208 24.29 -1.15 -16.11
C ILE A 208 25.57 -1.99 -16.09
N ASN A 209 25.63 -3.05 -15.32
CA ASN A 209 26.79 -3.93 -15.26
C ASN A 209 27.03 -4.69 -16.59
N ARG A 210 25.96 -5.04 -17.31
CA ARG A 210 26.06 -5.67 -18.64
C ARG A 210 26.57 -4.72 -19.73
N GLN A 211 26.39 -3.42 -19.57
CA GLN A 211 26.89 -2.41 -20.53
C GLN A 211 28.34 -2.03 -20.28
N LYS A 212 28.90 -2.35 -19.13
CA LYS A 212 30.26 -2.03 -18.73
C LYS A 212 31.25 -3.19 -18.90
N GLY A 213 30.83 -4.38 -19.24
CA GLY A 213 31.62 -5.57 -19.54
C GLY A 213 31.51 -5.93 -21.01
#